data_841c36608c9343b8d7b59951aa4092a3
#
_entry.id   841c36608c9343b8d7b59951aa4092a3
#
_cell.length_a   1.000
_cell.length_b   1.000
_cell.length_c   1.000
_cell.angle_alpha   90.00
_cell.angle_beta   90.00
_cell.angle_gamma   90.00
#
_symmetry.space_group_name_H-M   'P 1'
#
loop_
_entity.id
_entity.type
_entity.pdbx_description
1 polymer ?
#
loop_
_entity_poly.entity_id
_entity_poly.type
_entity_poly.pdbx_seq_one_letter_code
_entity_poly.pdbx_strand_id
1 'polypeptide(L)' 'MEIKVNDKFVFHATNGMDYQIEIININNYRDPCEKYGCDIWDGNGTYAGDVTFVGDDFFNNYESQFERIED' A
#
# COMPACT_ATOMS: atom_id res chain seq x y z
N MET A 1 -7.44 0.09 11.02
CA MET A 1 -5.99 -0.23 10.84
C MET A 1 -5.17 1.04 10.94
N GLU A 2 -4.19 1.07 11.80
CA GLU A 2 -3.28 2.21 11.90
C GLU A 2 -2.11 2.02 10.93
N ILE A 3 -1.83 3.05 10.11
CA ILE A 3 -0.80 2.99 9.07
C ILE A 3 0.21 4.10 9.32
N LYS A 4 1.49 3.75 9.28
CA LYS A 4 2.61 4.66 9.48
C LYS A 4 3.60 4.56 8.34
N VAL A 5 4.41 5.60 8.18
CA VAL A 5 5.54 5.57 7.24
C VAL A 5 6.46 4.40 7.61
N ASN A 6 6.95 3.70 6.62
CA ASN A 6 7.75 2.48 6.69
C ASN A 6 6.96 1.19 6.96
N ASP A 7 5.65 1.27 7.15
CA ASP A 7 4.82 0.07 7.23
C ASP A 7 4.83 -0.66 5.89
N LYS A 8 4.81 -1.98 5.95
CA LYS A 8 4.86 -2.86 4.79
C LYS A 8 3.67 -3.79 4.77
N PHE A 9 3.18 -4.05 3.57
CA PHE A 9 2.02 -4.93 3.37
C PHE A 9 2.27 -5.84 2.17
N VAL A 10 1.64 -7.02 2.20
CA VAL A 10 1.43 -7.82 1.01
C VAL A 10 0.04 -7.49 0.48
N PHE A 11 -0.04 -7.11 -0.78
CA PHE A 11 -1.31 -6.85 -1.46
C PHE A 11 -1.65 -8.02 -2.36
N HIS A 12 -2.79 -8.67 -2.07
CA HIS A 12 -3.31 -9.79 -2.86
C HIS A 12 -4.24 -9.25 -3.93
N ALA A 13 -3.72 -9.05 -5.13
CA ALA A 13 -4.48 -8.46 -6.22
C ALA A 13 -5.51 -9.44 -6.80
N THR A 14 -6.56 -8.89 -7.43
CA THR A 14 -7.62 -9.69 -8.02
C THR A 14 -7.17 -10.50 -9.23
N ASN A 15 -6.03 -10.14 -9.83
CA ASN A 15 -5.44 -10.90 -10.94
C ASN A 15 -4.64 -12.14 -10.48
N GLY A 16 -4.64 -12.43 -9.18
CA GLY A 16 -3.93 -13.57 -8.62
C GLY A 16 -2.47 -13.30 -8.28
N MET A 17 -1.98 -12.09 -8.51
CA MET A 17 -0.60 -11.71 -8.19
C MET A 17 -0.52 -11.08 -6.80
N ASP A 18 0.59 -11.32 -6.12
CA ASP A 18 0.88 -10.67 -4.84
C ASP A 18 1.94 -9.60 -5.06
N TYR A 19 1.73 -8.46 -4.42
CA TYR A 19 2.68 -7.34 -4.46
C TYR A 19 3.09 -6.99 -3.03
N GLN A 20 4.34 -6.54 -2.87
CA GLN A 20 4.78 -5.96 -1.60
C GLN A 20 4.71 -4.45 -1.70
N ILE A 21 4.12 -3.80 -0.70
CA ILE A 21 3.92 -2.36 -0.65
C ILE A 21 4.62 -1.82 0.59
N GLU A 22 5.35 -0.71 0.44
CA GLU A 22 5.93 0.03 1.56
C GLU A 22 5.37 1.45 1.57
N ILE A 23 4.89 1.89 2.71
CA ILE A 23 4.37 3.26 2.88
C ILE A 23 5.55 4.21 3.01
N ILE A 24 5.66 5.17 2.09
CA ILE A 24 6.76 6.14 2.07
C ILE A 24 6.34 7.55 2.48
N ASN A 25 5.07 7.91 2.24
CA ASN A 25 4.53 9.22 2.60
C ASN A 25 3.09 9.11 3.07
N ILE A 26 2.69 9.97 3.99
CA ILE A 26 1.31 10.07 4.46
C ILE A 26 0.93 11.56 4.48
N ASN A 27 -0.22 11.91 3.89
CA ASN A 27 -0.81 13.26 3.89
C ASN A 27 0.05 14.34 3.22
N ASN A 28 0.97 13.98 2.32
CA ASN A 28 1.84 14.93 1.63
C ASN A 28 1.35 15.30 0.22
N TYR A 29 0.08 15.04 -0.08
CA TYR A 29 -0.46 15.25 -1.40
C TYR A 29 -1.45 16.42 -1.40
N ARG A 30 -1.54 17.12 -2.55
CA ARG A 30 -2.44 18.26 -2.71
C ARG A 30 -3.90 17.84 -2.76
N ASP A 31 -4.18 16.67 -3.34
CA ASP A 31 -5.52 16.13 -3.43
C ASP A 31 -5.86 15.48 -2.10
N PRO A 32 -6.93 15.94 -1.42
CA PRO A 32 -7.32 15.34 -0.13
C PRO A 32 -7.77 13.89 -0.24
N CYS A 33 -8.04 13.40 -1.44
CA CYS A 33 -8.34 11.99 -1.66
C CYS A 33 -7.08 11.13 -1.69
N GLU A 34 -5.92 11.72 -1.93
CA GLU A 34 -4.64 11.01 -1.96
C GLU A 34 -3.98 11.11 -0.60
N LYS A 35 -3.86 9.99 0.10
CA LYS A 35 -3.33 9.98 1.46
C LYS A 35 -2.02 9.22 1.59
N TYR A 36 -1.92 8.06 0.98
CA TYR A 36 -0.75 7.18 1.15
C TYR A 36 0.05 7.09 -0.13
N GLY A 37 1.32 7.49 -0.08
CA GLY A 37 2.27 7.23 -1.14
C GLY A 37 3.06 5.97 -0.84
N CYS A 38 3.19 5.08 -1.81
CA CYS A 38 3.78 3.77 -1.61
C CYS A 38 4.71 3.40 -2.73
N ASP A 39 5.78 2.66 -2.39
CA ASP A 39 6.57 1.92 -3.36
C ASP A 39 6.01 0.51 -3.45
N ILE A 40 6.07 -0.08 -4.65
CA ILE A 40 5.56 -1.42 -4.91
C ILE A 40 6.64 -2.31 -5.52
N TRP A 41 6.72 -3.54 -5.02
CA TRP A 41 7.53 -4.61 -5.60
C TRP A 41 6.61 -5.75 -6.02
N ASP A 42 6.95 -6.43 -7.13
CA ASP A 42 6.19 -7.59 -7.59
C ASP A 42 6.50 -8.84 -6.75
N GLY A 43 5.85 -9.95 -7.08
CA GLY A 43 6.05 -11.21 -6.35
C GLY A 43 7.46 -11.79 -6.45
N ASN A 44 8.27 -11.31 -7.38
CA ASN A 44 9.67 -11.73 -7.55
C ASN A 44 10.65 -10.79 -6.84
N GLY A 45 10.15 -9.75 -6.18
CA GLY A 45 10.98 -8.76 -5.52
C GLY A 45 11.52 -7.67 -6.43
N THR A 46 11.00 -7.58 -7.66
CA THR A 46 11.41 -6.54 -8.61
C THR A 46 10.58 -5.28 -8.38
N TYR A 47 11.25 -4.13 -8.31
CA TYR A 47 10.58 -2.84 -8.11
C TYR A 47 9.64 -2.54 -9.28
N ALA A 48 8.37 -2.32 -8.96
CA ALA A 48 7.31 -2.13 -9.95
C ALA A 48 6.84 -0.67 -10.08
N GLY A 49 7.37 0.23 -9.27
CA GLY A 49 7.03 1.65 -9.32
C GLY A 49 6.42 2.18 -8.04
N ASP A 50 5.82 3.37 -8.14
CA ASP A 50 5.16 4.01 -7.01
C ASP A 50 3.67 4.24 -7.33
N VAL A 51 2.85 4.20 -6.30
CA VAL A 51 1.42 4.45 -6.42
C VAL A 51 0.95 5.27 -5.22
N THR A 52 -0.20 5.94 -5.39
CA THR A 52 -0.86 6.67 -4.32
C THR A 52 -2.20 6.01 -4.04
N PHE A 53 -2.45 5.70 -2.78
CA PHE A 53 -3.75 5.19 -2.35
C PHE A 53 -4.58 6.28 -1.71
N VAL A 54 -5.89 6.20 -1.93
CA VAL A 54 -6.85 7.18 -1.42
C VAL A 54 -7.28 6.82 0.00
N GLY A 55 -7.04 7.73 0.93
CA GLY A 55 -7.58 7.72 2.28
C GLY A 55 -7.49 6.45 3.11
N ASP A 56 -7.92 6.55 4.34
CA ASP A 56 -8.00 5.40 5.24
C ASP A 56 -9.04 4.38 4.78
N ASP A 57 -10.09 4.86 4.11
CA ASP A 57 -11.18 3.99 3.66
C ASP A 57 -10.72 2.94 2.67
N PHE A 58 -9.69 3.24 1.88
CA PHE A 58 -9.15 2.27 0.95
C PHE A 58 -8.68 1.00 1.68
N PHE A 59 -7.84 1.17 2.69
CA PHE A 59 -7.33 0.03 3.46
C PHE A 59 -8.42 -0.65 4.27
N ASN A 60 -9.34 0.12 4.83
CA ASN A 60 -10.44 -0.45 5.61
C ASN A 60 -11.39 -1.29 4.74
N ASN A 61 -11.69 -0.83 3.52
CA ASN A 61 -12.59 -1.52 2.60
C ASN A 61 -11.95 -2.75 1.96
N TYR A 62 -10.63 -2.73 1.79
CA TYR A 62 -9.89 -3.81 1.15
C TYR A 62 -8.97 -4.55 2.13
N GLU A 63 -9.32 -4.55 3.40
CA GLU A 63 -8.51 -5.18 4.46
C GLU A 63 -8.18 -6.63 4.17
N SER A 64 -9.10 -7.39 3.56
CA SER A 64 -8.85 -8.78 3.20
C SER A 64 -7.79 -8.96 2.12
N GLN A 65 -7.50 -7.90 1.35
CA GLN A 65 -6.50 -7.91 0.29
C GLN A 65 -5.13 -7.44 0.77
N PHE A 66 -5.06 -6.83 1.96
CA PHE A 66 -3.82 -6.30 2.52
C PHE A 66 -3.43 -7.07 3.76
N GLU A 67 -2.25 -7.65 3.76
CA GLU A 67 -1.71 -8.36 4.90
C GLU A 67 -0.48 -7.62 5.40
N ARG A 68 -0.49 -7.19 6.66
CA ARG A 68 0.64 -6.47 7.25
C ARG A 68 1.84 -7.39 7.42
N ILE A 69 3.00 -6.92 6.96
CA ILE A 69 4.27 -7.59 7.20
C ILE A 69 4.82 -7.04 8.51
N GLU A 70 5.01 -7.92 9.47
CA GLU A 70 5.61 -7.56 10.75
C GLU A 70 7.03 -8.10 10.82
N ASP A 71 7.93 -7.25 11.27
CA ASP A 71 9.33 -7.62 11.45
C ASP A 71 9.57 -8.22 12.84
#